data_5541b81540e121a255fe10c06220a40c
#
_entry.id   5541b81540e121a255fe10c06220a40c
#
_cell.length_a   1.000
_cell.length_b   1.000
_cell.length_c   1.000
_cell.angle_alpha   90.00
_cell.angle_beta   90.00
_cell.angle_gamma   90.00
#
_symmetry.space_group_name_H-M   'P 1'
#
loop_
_entity.id
_entity.type
_entity.pdbx_description
1 polymer ?
#
loop_
_entity_poly.entity_id
_entity_poly.type
_entity_poly.pdbx_seq_one_letter_code
_entity_poly.pdbx_strand_id
1 'polypeptide(L)'
;MPDGKVSAELMLSQVEANPANTHAPEVILFELAEVLEQHFYEKYQLELFSHKVDADTFFKHISRFASKDQPSLLRLAKELTRFFSERLNKKALKHLSNHKLKNDLGSNKLFESILADKVGEDKAHQMFGVIAGIYDMRNGDAHISGSKITDAIKLAEVDDSLSYLRQGQQLIDNLARSIYFIIRKLFDE
;
A
#
# COMPACT_ATOMS: atom_id res chain seq x y z
N MET A 1 16.64 -1.04 34.46
CA MET A 1 15.25 -0.56 34.35
C MET A 1 14.99 -0.33 32.87
N PRO A 2 13.88 -0.76 32.32
CA PRO A 2 13.58 -0.43 30.93
C PRO A 2 13.20 1.04 30.83
N ASP A 3 14.04 1.84 30.19
CA ASP A 3 13.80 3.28 29.94
C ASP A 3 12.82 3.53 28.74
N GLY A 4 11.92 2.58 28.52
CA GLY A 4 10.91 2.71 27.48
C GLY A 4 9.81 3.70 27.87
N LYS A 5 9.63 4.76 27.11
CA LYS A 5 8.42 5.59 27.20
C LYS A 5 7.21 4.69 26.94
N VAL A 6 6.29 4.66 27.91
CA VAL A 6 5.01 3.96 27.75
C VAL A 6 4.26 4.59 26.58
N SER A 7 3.74 3.78 25.65
CA SER A 7 2.98 4.33 24.53
C SER A 7 1.69 5.00 25.03
N ALA A 8 1.22 6.01 24.30
CA ALA A 8 -0.02 6.70 24.65
C ALA A 8 -1.22 5.74 24.70
N GLU A 9 -1.23 4.72 23.84
CA GLU A 9 -2.27 3.69 23.82
C GLU A 9 -2.25 2.82 25.09
N LEU A 10 -1.05 2.46 25.58
CA LEU A 10 -0.92 1.69 26.80
C LEU A 10 -1.35 2.50 28.04
N MET A 11 -1.03 3.80 28.05
CA MET A 11 -1.51 4.71 29.08
C MET A 11 -3.03 4.82 29.10
N LEU A 12 -3.64 5.05 27.93
CA LEU A 12 -5.10 5.14 27.80
C LEU A 12 -5.79 3.84 28.23
N SER A 13 -5.29 2.69 27.79
CA SER A 13 -5.96 1.41 28.04
C SER A 13 -5.74 0.86 29.45
N GLN A 14 -4.55 1.02 30.02
CA GLN A 14 -4.20 0.39 31.29
C GLN A 14 -4.20 1.34 32.50
N VAL A 15 -3.94 2.63 32.26
CA VAL A 15 -3.91 3.61 33.37
C VAL A 15 -5.22 4.38 33.47
N GLU A 16 -5.78 4.79 32.32
CA GLU A 16 -7.02 5.58 32.27
C GLU A 16 -8.28 4.73 32.08
N ALA A 17 -8.12 3.41 31.90
CA ALA A 17 -9.20 2.45 31.63
C ALA A 17 -10.09 2.83 30.42
N ASN A 18 -9.55 3.63 29.50
CA ASN A 18 -10.21 3.99 28.26
C ASN A 18 -9.74 3.03 27.15
N PRO A 19 -10.65 2.46 26.33
CA PRO A 19 -10.23 1.68 25.17
C PRO A 19 -9.35 2.52 24.26
N ALA A 20 -8.13 2.06 23.98
CA ALA A 20 -7.30 2.71 22.97
C ALA A 20 -7.96 2.53 21.61
N ASN A 21 -8.19 3.63 20.89
CA ASN A 21 -8.69 3.63 19.52
C ASN A 21 -7.58 3.23 18.54
N THR A 22 -7.01 2.04 18.75
CA THR A 22 -6.00 1.47 17.84
C THR A 22 -6.69 0.65 16.77
N HIS A 23 -6.85 1.25 15.60
CA HIS A 23 -7.25 0.49 14.44
C HIS A 23 -6.09 -0.40 13.97
N ALA A 24 -6.38 -1.65 13.68
CA ALA A 24 -5.41 -2.55 13.08
C ALA A 24 -4.95 -1.99 11.72
N PRO A 25 -3.65 -2.08 11.35
CA PRO A 25 -3.16 -1.57 10.09
C PRO A 25 -3.94 -2.08 8.87
N GLU A 26 -4.42 -3.31 8.94
CA GLU A 26 -5.25 -3.93 7.90
C GLU A 26 -6.59 -3.19 7.74
N VAL A 27 -7.20 -2.78 8.85
CA VAL A 27 -8.48 -2.03 8.82
C VAL A 27 -8.24 -0.66 8.18
N ILE A 28 -7.20 0.05 8.60
CA ILE A 28 -6.82 1.34 8.03
C ILE A 28 -6.56 1.21 6.51
N LEU A 29 -5.82 0.18 6.10
CA LEU A 29 -5.52 -0.06 4.69
C LEU A 29 -6.80 -0.29 3.87
N PHE A 30 -7.72 -1.11 4.39
CA PHE A 30 -8.97 -1.39 3.73
C PHE A 30 -9.84 -0.14 3.58
N GLU A 31 -10.03 0.60 4.66
CA GLU A 31 -10.82 1.85 4.69
C GLU A 31 -10.22 2.91 3.74
N LEU A 32 -8.90 3.09 3.73
CA LEU A 32 -8.24 4.03 2.82
C LEU A 32 -8.41 3.65 1.34
N ALA A 33 -8.43 2.36 1.01
CA ALA A 33 -8.69 1.93 -0.36
C ALA A 33 -10.14 2.22 -0.78
N GLU A 34 -11.12 2.05 0.11
CA GLU A 34 -12.52 2.41 -0.13
C GLU A 34 -12.68 3.94 -0.30
N VAL A 35 -12.03 4.74 0.55
CA VAL A 35 -12.03 6.21 0.45
C VAL A 35 -11.40 6.66 -0.85
N LEU A 36 -10.28 6.06 -1.27
CA LEU A 36 -9.63 6.35 -2.54
C LEU A 36 -10.56 6.07 -3.73
N GLU A 37 -11.23 4.92 -3.74
CA GLU A 37 -12.21 4.53 -4.77
C GLU A 37 -13.36 5.54 -4.83
N GLN A 38 -13.94 5.91 -3.67
CA GLN A 38 -15.02 6.86 -3.59
C GLN A 38 -14.63 8.22 -4.16
N HIS A 39 -13.51 8.81 -3.70
CA HIS A 39 -13.03 10.12 -4.17
C HIS A 39 -12.69 10.09 -5.67
N PHE A 40 -12.13 8.97 -6.14
CA PHE A 40 -11.83 8.80 -7.56
C PHE A 40 -13.11 8.81 -8.40
N TYR A 41 -14.14 8.08 -7.96
CA TYR A 41 -15.44 8.06 -8.62
C TYR A 41 -16.13 9.43 -8.57
N GLU A 42 -16.14 10.11 -7.43
CA GLU A 42 -16.73 11.44 -7.28
C GLU A 42 -16.10 12.45 -8.25
N LYS A 43 -14.79 12.40 -8.42
CA LYS A 43 -14.06 13.35 -9.26
C LYS A 43 -14.11 13.04 -10.75
N TYR A 44 -13.94 11.77 -11.11
CA TYR A 44 -13.75 11.37 -12.51
C TYR A 44 -14.94 10.64 -13.12
N GLN A 45 -15.94 10.26 -12.33
CA GLN A 45 -17.09 9.43 -12.72
C GLN A 45 -16.67 8.10 -13.36
N LEU A 46 -15.55 7.55 -12.88
CA LEU A 46 -14.94 6.30 -13.31
C LEU A 46 -14.56 5.46 -12.10
N GLU A 47 -14.66 4.15 -12.22
CA GLU A 47 -14.20 3.22 -11.19
C GLU A 47 -12.67 3.07 -11.26
N LEU A 48 -11.96 3.33 -10.14
CA LEU A 48 -10.52 3.13 -10.03
C LEU A 48 -10.18 1.64 -10.05
N PHE A 49 -10.99 0.82 -9.39
CA PHE A 49 -10.80 -0.61 -9.31
C PHE A 49 -11.76 -1.36 -10.23
N SER A 50 -11.26 -2.41 -10.89
CA SER A 50 -12.03 -3.23 -11.83
C SER A 50 -13.04 -4.16 -11.13
N HIS A 51 -12.85 -4.43 -9.85
CA HIS A 51 -13.74 -5.22 -9.02
C HIS A 51 -13.60 -4.85 -7.55
N LYS A 52 -14.68 -5.06 -6.80
CA LYS A 52 -14.69 -4.86 -5.35
C LYS A 52 -14.15 -6.10 -4.63
N VAL A 53 -13.53 -5.88 -3.49
CA VAL A 53 -13.13 -6.93 -2.55
C VAL A 53 -13.91 -6.68 -1.26
N ASP A 54 -14.63 -7.70 -0.80
CA ASP A 54 -15.33 -7.61 0.49
C ASP A 54 -14.33 -7.74 1.66
N ALA A 55 -14.72 -7.20 2.80
CA ALA A 55 -13.88 -7.17 4.00
C ALA A 55 -13.49 -8.57 4.47
N ASP A 56 -14.40 -9.54 4.42
CA ASP A 56 -14.11 -10.92 4.87
C ASP A 56 -13.03 -11.57 4.01
N THR A 57 -13.08 -11.40 2.70
CA THR A 57 -12.05 -11.88 1.77
C THR A 57 -10.73 -11.16 2.02
N PHE A 58 -10.75 -9.85 2.22
CA PHE A 58 -9.54 -9.07 2.50
C PHE A 58 -8.85 -9.56 3.77
N PHE A 59 -9.57 -9.63 4.90
CA PHE A 59 -8.97 -10.01 6.20
C PHE A 59 -8.53 -11.49 6.29
N LYS A 60 -9.05 -12.38 5.42
CA LYS A 60 -8.54 -13.74 5.30
C LYS A 60 -7.14 -13.81 4.70
N HIS A 61 -6.81 -12.90 3.79
CA HIS A 61 -5.57 -12.94 3.03
C HIS A 61 -4.50 -11.96 3.51
N ILE A 62 -4.91 -10.85 4.12
CA ILE A 62 -4.01 -9.78 4.56
C ILE A 62 -4.08 -9.65 6.08
N SER A 63 -2.97 -10.01 6.72
CA SER A 63 -2.80 -9.90 8.17
C SER A 63 -1.35 -9.59 8.52
N ARG A 64 -1.15 -8.64 9.43
CA ARG A 64 0.18 -8.29 9.98
C ARG A 64 0.89 -9.48 10.65
N PHE A 65 0.15 -10.51 11.02
CA PHE A 65 0.70 -11.71 11.67
C PHE A 65 1.05 -12.83 10.66
N ALA A 66 0.84 -12.61 9.38
CA ALA A 66 1.06 -13.63 8.36
C ALA A 66 2.54 -13.90 8.07
N SER A 67 3.43 -12.91 8.29
CA SER A 67 4.85 -12.97 7.91
C SER A 67 5.70 -13.58 9.03
N LYS A 68 6.00 -14.87 8.94
CA LYS A 68 6.84 -15.59 9.91
C LYS A 68 8.27 -15.80 9.42
N ASP A 69 8.44 -15.79 8.11
CA ASP A 69 9.67 -16.04 7.38
C ASP A 69 9.66 -15.28 6.03
N GLN A 70 10.76 -15.32 5.30
CA GLN A 70 10.84 -14.64 4.00
C GLN A 70 9.78 -15.12 3.00
N PRO A 71 9.49 -16.42 2.81
CA PRO A 71 8.43 -16.85 1.91
C PRO A 71 7.04 -16.31 2.28
N SER A 72 6.72 -16.24 3.56
CA SER A 72 5.43 -15.70 4.02
C SER A 72 5.36 -14.17 3.89
N LEU A 73 6.48 -13.45 4.04
CA LEU A 73 6.57 -12.02 3.75
C LEU A 73 6.30 -11.75 2.26
N LEU A 74 6.94 -12.50 1.36
CA LEU A 74 6.72 -12.37 -0.09
C LEU A 74 5.27 -12.72 -0.48
N ARG A 75 4.67 -13.71 0.19
CA ARG A 75 3.26 -14.03 0.01
C ARG A 75 2.36 -12.88 0.44
N LEU A 76 2.65 -12.23 1.58
CA LEU A 76 1.92 -11.03 1.98
C LEU A 76 2.05 -9.91 0.94
N ALA A 77 3.26 -9.65 0.42
CA ALA A 77 3.47 -8.69 -0.65
C ALA A 77 2.64 -9.02 -1.91
N LYS A 78 2.52 -10.30 -2.24
CA LYS A 78 1.66 -10.77 -3.34
C LYS A 78 0.18 -10.48 -3.09
N GLU A 79 -0.33 -10.73 -1.88
CA GLU A 79 -1.72 -10.42 -1.55
C GLU A 79 -1.99 -8.91 -1.53
N LEU A 80 -1.06 -8.10 -1.03
CA LEU A 80 -1.13 -6.64 -1.10
C LEU A 80 -1.13 -6.14 -2.55
N THR A 81 -0.31 -6.74 -3.42
CA THR A 81 -0.30 -6.43 -4.86
C THR A 81 -1.65 -6.77 -5.52
N ARG A 82 -2.23 -7.91 -5.20
CA ARG A 82 -3.56 -8.32 -5.68
C ARG A 82 -4.64 -7.35 -5.20
N PHE A 83 -4.56 -6.98 -3.93
CA PHE A 83 -5.52 -6.07 -3.33
C PHE A 83 -5.49 -4.67 -3.96
N PHE A 84 -4.33 -4.14 -4.30
CA PHE A 84 -4.22 -2.78 -4.82
C PHE A 84 -3.90 -2.74 -6.32
N SER A 85 -2.71 -3.16 -6.72
CA SER A 85 -2.17 -2.93 -8.08
C SER A 85 -2.91 -3.72 -9.17
N GLU A 86 -3.27 -4.97 -8.91
CA GLU A 86 -3.94 -5.81 -9.92
C GLU A 86 -5.42 -5.47 -10.10
N ARG A 87 -6.02 -4.81 -9.13
CA ARG A 87 -7.40 -4.31 -9.23
C ARG A 87 -7.53 -3.03 -10.03
N LEU A 88 -6.45 -2.27 -10.22
CA LEU A 88 -6.50 -0.98 -10.91
C LEU A 88 -7.12 -1.13 -12.30
N ASN A 89 -8.15 -0.33 -12.57
CA ASN A 89 -8.88 -0.30 -13.84
C ASN A 89 -8.04 0.39 -14.93
N LYS A 90 -7.27 -0.41 -15.64
CA LYS A 90 -6.37 0.08 -16.70
C LYS A 90 -7.10 0.91 -17.77
N LYS A 91 -8.38 0.59 -18.08
CA LYS A 91 -9.16 1.33 -19.07
C LYS A 91 -9.50 2.74 -18.58
N ALA A 92 -9.96 2.86 -17.34
CA ALA A 92 -10.24 4.15 -16.70
C ALA A 92 -8.97 5.01 -16.60
N LEU A 93 -7.86 4.42 -16.15
CA LEU A 93 -6.58 5.13 -16.04
C LEU A 93 -6.04 5.58 -17.40
N LYS A 94 -6.16 4.77 -18.45
CA LYS A 94 -5.79 5.18 -19.82
C LYS A 94 -6.64 6.35 -20.32
N HIS A 95 -7.91 6.39 -19.95
CA HIS A 95 -8.81 7.48 -20.34
C HIS A 95 -8.40 8.82 -19.72
N LEU A 96 -7.91 8.79 -18.48
CA LEU A 96 -7.52 9.98 -17.72
C LEU A 96 -6.08 10.43 -17.98
N SER A 97 -5.21 9.53 -18.40
CA SER A 97 -3.80 9.84 -18.66
C SER A 97 -3.66 10.73 -19.88
N ASN A 98 -3.11 11.93 -19.70
CA ASN A 98 -2.81 12.88 -20.78
C ASN A 98 -1.65 12.44 -21.68
N HIS A 99 -0.87 11.47 -21.23
CA HIS A 99 0.24 10.96 -22.01
C HIS A 99 -0.26 10.11 -23.16
N LYS A 100 -0.10 10.61 -24.40
CA LYS A 100 -0.13 9.83 -25.64
C LYS A 100 1.06 8.85 -25.63
N LEU A 101 1.12 8.01 -24.61
CA LEU A 101 2.22 7.08 -24.42
C LEU A 101 2.12 5.99 -25.48
N LYS A 102 3.13 5.93 -26.31
CA LYS A 102 3.28 5.02 -27.44
C LYS A 102 3.30 3.55 -27.06
N ASN A 103 3.35 3.21 -25.77
CA ASN A 103 3.53 1.84 -25.30
C ASN A 103 2.49 1.46 -24.24
N ASP A 104 2.26 0.18 -24.10
CA ASP A 104 1.29 -0.44 -23.21
C ASP A 104 1.77 -0.41 -21.76
N LEU A 105 1.68 0.77 -21.12
CA LEU A 105 2.04 0.93 -19.71
C LEU A 105 1.16 0.07 -18.79
N GLY A 106 1.76 -0.44 -17.73
CA GLY A 106 1.05 -1.09 -16.62
C GLY A 106 0.17 -0.13 -15.84
N SER A 107 -0.84 -0.66 -15.13
CA SER A 107 -1.80 0.14 -14.36
C SER A 107 -1.15 1.04 -13.33
N ASN A 108 -0.12 0.57 -12.62
CA ASN A 108 0.64 1.37 -11.65
C ASN A 108 1.28 2.60 -12.31
N LYS A 109 1.92 2.44 -13.47
CA LYS A 109 2.55 3.56 -14.20
C LYS A 109 1.54 4.54 -14.76
N LEU A 110 0.37 4.08 -15.17
CA LEU A 110 -0.72 4.97 -15.59
C LEU A 110 -1.25 5.78 -14.40
N PHE A 111 -1.42 5.17 -13.24
CA PHE A 111 -1.88 5.88 -12.05
C PHE A 111 -0.82 6.86 -11.53
N GLU A 112 0.45 6.45 -11.51
CA GLU A 112 1.58 7.33 -11.20
C GLU A 112 1.62 8.57 -12.14
N SER A 113 1.35 8.39 -13.43
CA SER A 113 1.33 9.51 -14.39
C SER A 113 0.20 10.51 -14.10
N ILE A 114 -0.99 10.03 -13.71
CA ILE A 114 -2.11 10.90 -13.30
C ILE A 114 -1.74 11.70 -12.05
N LEU A 115 -1.06 11.07 -11.09
CA LEU A 115 -0.55 11.76 -9.92
C LEU A 115 0.55 12.78 -10.29
N ALA A 116 1.43 12.43 -11.24
CA ALA A 116 2.51 13.31 -11.71
C ALA A 116 1.98 14.60 -12.34
N ASP A 117 0.85 14.56 -13.03
CA ASP A 117 0.18 15.75 -13.58
C ASP A 117 -0.22 16.75 -12.47
N LYS A 118 -0.38 16.29 -11.22
CA LYS A 118 -0.76 17.13 -10.07
C LYS A 118 0.45 17.59 -9.24
N VAL A 119 1.40 16.69 -8.99
CA VAL A 119 2.48 16.95 -8.01
C VAL A 119 3.87 17.03 -8.64
N GLY A 120 4.01 16.73 -9.92
CA GLY A 120 5.27 16.57 -10.64
C GLY A 120 5.82 15.15 -10.56
N GLU A 121 6.65 14.78 -11.56
CA GLU A 121 7.14 13.41 -11.74
C GLU A 121 7.93 12.87 -10.53
N ASP A 122 8.87 13.66 -9.99
CA ASP A 122 9.72 13.23 -8.88
C ASP A 122 8.90 12.90 -7.62
N LYS A 123 7.92 13.74 -7.29
CA LYS A 123 7.05 13.51 -6.13
C LYS A 123 6.12 12.33 -6.34
N ALA A 124 5.55 12.21 -7.53
CA ALA A 124 4.71 11.07 -7.88
C ALA A 124 5.51 9.77 -7.79
N HIS A 125 6.73 9.74 -8.32
CA HIS A 125 7.62 8.58 -8.24
C HIS A 125 7.95 8.20 -6.79
N GLN A 126 8.26 9.18 -5.95
CA GLN A 126 8.51 8.94 -4.52
C GLN A 126 7.27 8.36 -3.82
N MET A 127 6.09 8.90 -4.07
CA MET A 127 4.83 8.41 -3.47
C MET A 127 4.45 7.02 -3.94
N PHE A 128 4.77 6.67 -5.19
CA PHE A 128 4.55 5.32 -5.75
C PHE A 128 5.65 4.32 -5.42
N GLY A 129 6.77 4.76 -4.84
CA GLY A 129 7.92 3.90 -4.53
C GLY A 129 7.54 2.68 -3.70
N VAL A 130 6.77 2.87 -2.63
CA VAL A 130 6.27 1.77 -1.78
C VAL A 130 5.42 0.78 -2.58
N ILE A 131 4.49 1.27 -3.39
CA ILE A 131 3.62 0.42 -4.23
C ILE A 131 4.45 -0.38 -5.24
N ALA A 132 5.45 0.26 -5.85
CA ALA A 132 6.37 -0.39 -6.78
C ALA A 132 7.24 -1.45 -6.07
N GLY A 133 7.77 -1.13 -4.87
CA GLY A 133 8.54 -2.07 -4.06
C GLY A 133 7.74 -3.31 -3.69
N ILE A 134 6.51 -3.15 -3.22
CA ILE A 134 5.60 -4.27 -2.91
C ILE A 134 5.30 -5.10 -4.17
N TYR A 135 5.08 -4.45 -5.31
CA TYR A 135 4.88 -5.11 -6.59
C TYR A 135 6.10 -5.93 -7.03
N ASP A 136 7.30 -5.38 -6.84
CA ASP A 136 8.55 -6.07 -7.17
C ASP A 136 8.84 -7.24 -6.22
N MET A 137 8.53 -7.12 -4.93
CA MET A 137 8.61 -8.23 -3.97
C MET A 137 7.73 -9.43 -4.37
N ARG A 138 6.55 -9.19 -4.98
CA ARG A 138 5.69 -10.25 -5.52
C ARG A 138 6.43 -11.15 -6.51
N ASN A 139 7.28 -10.56 -7.35
CA ASN A 139 8.02 -11.29 -8.38
C ASN A 139 9.20 -12.09 -7.81
N GLY A 140 9.58 -11.82 -6.55
CA GLY A 140 10.70 -12.47 -5.87
C GLY A 140 10.49 -13.96 -5.56
N ASP A 141 9.25 -14.42 -5.56
CA ASP A 141 8.88 -15.82 -5.24
C ASP A 141 9.24 -16.80 -6.37
N ALA A 142 9.50 -16.32 -7.60
CA ALA A 142 9.62 -17.21 -8.73
C ALA A 142 11.05 -17.43 -9.25
N HIS A 143 11.95 -16.42 -9.30
CA HIS A 143 13.29 -16.54 -9.94
C HIS A 143 14.24 -15.34 -9.73
N ILE A 144 14.09 -14.54 -8.68
CA ILE A 144 14.90 -13.31 -8.56
C ILE A 144 16.12 -13.54 -7.68
N SER A 145 17.30 -13.08 -8.14
CA SER A 145 18.52 -13.03 -7.34
C SER A 145 18.31 -12.23 -6.04
N GLY A 146 18.91 -12.65 -4.94
CA GLY A 146 18.75 -12.03 -3.61
C GLY A 146 18.91 -10.50 -3.60
N SER A 147 19.75 -9.93 -4.48
CA SER A 147 19.93 -8.47 -4.59
C SER A 147 18.66 -7.72 -5.00
N LYS A 148 17.86 -8.25 -5.92
CA LYS A 148 16.61 -7.60 -6.36
C LYS A 148 15.52 -7.60 -5.30
N ILE A 149 15.47 -8.64 -4.46
CA ILE A 149 14.55 -8.67 -3.31
C ILE A 149 14.93 -7.60 -2.30
N THR A 150 16.23 -7.44 -2.00
CA THR A 150 16.72 -6.40 -1.08
C THR A 150 16.37 -5.00 -1.61
N ASP A 151 16.54 -4.74 -2.89
CA ASP A 151 16.18 -3.46 -3.50
C ASP A 151 14.66 -3.21 -3.43
N ALA A 152 13.84 -4.23 -3.66
CA ALA A 152 12.38 -4.14 -3.53
C ALA A 152 11.93 -3.87 -2.08
N ILE A 153 12.56 -4.52 -1.09
CA ILE A 153 12.31 -4.29 0.34
C ILE A 153 12.64 -2.83 0.71
N LYS A 154 13.79 -2.30 0.25
CA LYS A 154 14.16 -0.89 0.46
C LYS A 154 13.17 0.06 -0.19
N LEU A 155 12.76 -0.22 -1.43
CA LEU A 155 11.79 0.60 -2.15
C LEU A 155 10.41 0.58 -1.45
N ALA A 156 10.04 -0.55 -0.85
CA ALA A 156 8.85 -0.67 0.00
C ALA A 156 9.00 0.00 1.38
N GLU A 157 10.16 0.64 1.66
CA GLU A 157 10.49 1.29 2.94
C GLU A 157 10.41 0.34 4.14
N VAL A 158 10.80 -0.92 3.95
CA VAL A 158 10.82 -1.94 5.01
C VAL A 158 12.23 -2.10 5.56
N ASP A 159 12.35 -2.11 6.87
CA ASP A 159 13.62 -2.35 7.56
C ASP A 159 13.88 -3.86 7.63
N ASP A 160 14.83 -4.33 6.82
CA ASP A 160 15.21 -5.73 6.70
C ASP A 160 15.98 -6.28 7.92
N SER A 161 16.40 -5.42 8.85
CA SER A 161 17.00 -5.82 10.12
C SER A 161 15.97 -6.31 11.16
N LEU A 162 14.70 -6.01 10.95
CA LEU A 162 13.62 -6.39 11.84
C LEU A 162 13.15 -7.84 11.61
N SER A 163 12.43 -8.39 12.60
CA SER A 163 11.78 -9.68 12.41
C SER A 163 10.77 -9.62 11.26
N TYR A 164 10.56 -10.75 10.57
CA TYR A 164 9.61 -10.82 9.45
C TYR A 164 8.20 -10.39 9.84
N LEU A 165 7.80 -10.63 11.08
CA LEU A 165 6.52 -10.15 11.61
C LEU A 165 6.44 -8.61 11.56
N ARG A 166 7.51 -7.93 11.98
CA ARG A 166 7.58 -6.46 11.94
C ARG A 166 7.69 -5.95 10.50
N GLN A 167 8.43 -6.64 9.65
CA GLN A 167 8.50 -6.31 8.24
C GLN A 167 7.12 -6.42 7.57
N GLY A 168 6.34 -7.46 7.88
CA GLY A 168 4.98 -7.60 7.37
C GLY A 168 4.03 -6.51 7.85
N GLN A 169 4.16 -6.09 9.12
CA GLN A 169 3.43 -4.94 9.65
C GLN A 169 3.80 -3.66 8.90
N GLN A 170 5.10 -3.41 8.69
CA GLN A 170 5.57 -2.24 7.92
C GLN A 170 5.05 -2.22 6.48
N LEU A 171 4.98 -3.37 5.80
CA LEU A 171 4.41 -3.44 4.46
C LEU A 171 2.98 -2.92 4.40
N ILE A 172 2.14 -3.33 5.36
CA ILE A 172 0.74 -2.90 5.44
C ILE A 172 0.66 -1.40 5.76
N ASP A 173 1.40 -0.95 6.78
CA ASP A 173 1.42 0.45 7.23
C ASP A 173 1.93 1.38 6.11
N ASN A 174 3.00 0.98 5.41
CA ASN A 174 3.60 1.79 4.36
C ASN A 174 2.68 1.90 3.14
N LEU A 175 1.99 0.82 2.76
CA LEU A 175 0.99 0.86 1.70
C LEU A 175 -0.19 1.78 2.08
N ALA A 176 -0.71 1.64 3.30
CA ALA A 176 -1.78 2.51 3.81
C ALA A 176 -1.35 3.98 3.78
N ARG A 177 -0.14 4.28 4.24
CA ARG A 177 0.43 5.63 4.20
C ARG A 177 0.57 6.17 2.78
N SER A 178 1.03 5.36 1.83
CA SER A 178 1.11 5.77 0.41
C SER A 178 -0.27 6.10 -0.15
N ILE A 179 -1.28 5.27 0.10
CA ILE A 179 -2.66 5.52 -0.32
C ILE A 179 -3.19 6.82 0.30
N TYR A 180 -2.96 7.04 1.58
CA TYR A 180 -3.35 8.28 2.26
C TYR A 180 -2.73 9.52 1.59
N PHE A 181 -1.43 9.49 1.28
CA PHE A 181 -0.79 10.61 0.59
C PHE A 181 -1.31 10.82 -0.84
N ILE A 182 -1.61 9.74 -1.56
CA ILE A 182 -2.23 9.81 -2.88
C ILE A 182 -3.60 10.50 -2.79
N ILE A 183 -4.46 10.12 -1.83
CA ILE A 183 -5.76 10.76 -1.59
C ILE A 183 -5.56 12.26 -1.36
N ARG A 184 -4.69 12.62 -0.43
CA ARG A 184 -4.41 14.02 -0.08
C ARG A 184 -3.92 14.85 -1.26
N LYS A 185 -3.15 14.27 -2.16
CA LYS A 185 -2.56 15.00 -3.29
C LYS A 185 -3.45 15.02 -4.53
N LEU A 186 -4.28 14.02 -4.73
CA LEU A 186 -5.18 14.00 -5.88
C LEU A 186 -6.49 14.76 -5.62
N PHE A 187 -6.98 14.79 -4.39
CA PHE A 187 -8.34 15.21 -4.10
C PHE A 187 -8.45 16.41 -3.14
N ASP A 188 -7.48 16.62 -2.25
CA ASP A 188 -7.46 17.84 -1.45
C ASP A 188 -6.91 19.00 -2.30
N GLU A 189 -7.59 20.14 -2.22
CA GLU A 189 -7.18 21.40 -2.88
C GLU A 189 -6.00 22.09 -2.18
#